data_68c0419eac5f0f943461c82e158a68ad
#
_entry.id   68c0419eac5f0f943461c82e158a68ad
#
_cell.length_a   1.000
_cell.length_b   1.000
_cell.length_c   1.000
_cell.angle_alpha   90.00
_cell.angle_beta   90.00
_cell.angle_gamma   90.00
#
_symmetry.space_group_name_H-M   'P 1'
#
loop_
_entity.id
_entity.type
_entity.pdbx_description
1 polymer ?
#
loop_
_entity_poly.entity_id
_entity_poly.type
_entity_poly.pdbx_seq_one_letter_code
_entity_poly.pdbx_strand_id
1 'polypeptide(L)'
;FEAGDVVDVTGTSKGKGFQGVIKRHGQSRGPMAHGSRYHRRPGSMGPVAPNRVFKNKHLAGRMGGNRVTIQNLEVVQVIPEKNVILIKGNVPGAKKSLITIKSAVKAAK
;
A
#
# COMPACT_ATOMS: atom_id res chain seq x y z
N PHE A 1 -5.37 -3.83 -25.60
CA PHE A 1 -6.22 -4.56 -24.65
C PHE A 1 -7.66 -4.60 -25.16
N GLU A 2 -8.38 -5.63 -24.78
CA GLU A 2 -9.78 -5.84 -25.12
C GLU A 2 -10.60 -6.09 -23.86
N ALA A 3 -11.93 -5.94 -23.96
CA ALA A 3 -12.83 -6.28 -22.88
C ALA A 3 -12.68 -7.76 -22.49
N GLY A 4 -12.63 -8.05 -21.20
CA GLY A 4 -12.42 -9.39 -20.68
C GLY A 4 -10.97 -9.77 -20.44
N ASP A 5 -10.01 -8.98 -20.91
CA ASP A 5 -8.60 -9.23 -20.63
C ASP A 5 -8.30 -9.09 -19.13
N VAL A 6 -7.34 -9.87 -18.66
CA VAL A 6 -6.83 -9.77 -17.28
C VAL A 6 -5.48 -9.08 -17.31
N VAL A 7 -5.33 -8.06 -16.49
CA VAL A 7 -4.15 -7.19 -16.48
C VAL A 7 -3.59 -7.00 -15.09
N ASP A 8 -2.30 -6.65 -15.03
CA ASP A 8 -1.62 -6.20 -13.83
C ASP A 8 -1.40 -4.69 -13.93
N VAL A 9 -1.78 -3.96 -12.90
CA VAL A 9 -1.66 -2.50 -12.86
C VAL A 9 -0.63 -2.09 -11.81
N THR A 10 0.35 -1.33 -12.24
CA THR A 10 1.43 -0.82 -11.37
C THR A 10 1.35 0.70 -11.29
N GLY A 11 1.47 1.23 -10.10
CA GLY A 11 1.51 2.67 -9.88
C GLY A 11 2.16 3.01 -8.56
N THR A 12 2.21 4.29 -8.24
CA THR A 12 2.71 4.78 -6.96
C THR A 12 1.54 5.01 -6.02
N SER A 13 1.52 4.35 -4.87
CA SER A 13 0.41 4.50 -3.92
C SER A 13 0.33 5.93 -3.37
N LYS A 14 -0.84 6.32 -2.87
CA LYS A 14 -1.03 7.64 -2.27
C LYS A 14 -0.03 7.83 -1.13
N GLY A 15 0.69 8.95 -1.14
CA GLY A 15 1.55 9.33 -0.04
C GLY A 15 0.73 9.76 1.18
N LYS A 16 1.10 9.26 2.34
CA LYS A 16 0.44 9.61 3.62
C LYS A 16 1.39 10.28 4.60
N GLY A 17 2.57 10.65 4.13
CA GLY A 17 3.58 11.32 4.92
C GLY A 17 4.21 10.43 5.99
N PHE A 18 4.81 11.03 6.99
CA PHE A 18 5.39 10.32 8.12
C PHE A 18 4.29 9.96 9.10
N GLN A 19 4.12 8.68 9.38
CA GLN A 19 3.08 8.17 10.28
C GLN A 19 3.69 7.37 11.41
N GLY A 20 3.05 7.45 12.59
CA GLY A 20 3.41 6.64 13.75
C GLY A 20 3.03 5.17 13.56
N VAL A 21 3.46 4.32 14.49
CA VAL A 21 3.29 2.87 14.40
C VAL A 21 1.83 2.43 14.37
N ILE A 22 0.92 3.17 14.97
CA ILE A 22 -0.50 2.80 15.03
C ILE A 22 -1.10 2.81 13.62
N LYS A 23 -0.92 3.88 12.87
CA LYS A 23 -1.44 3.98 11.49
C LYS A 23 -0.61 3.18 10.51
N ARG A 24 0.73 3.23 10.63
CA ARG A 24 1.64 2.61 9.68
C ARG A 24 1.64 1.07 9.77
N HIS A 25 1.54 0.51 10.97
CA HIS A 25 1.64 -0.93 11.22
C HIS A 25 0.43 -1.54 11.93
N GLY A 26 -0.59 -0.75 12.22
CA GLY A 26 -1.79 -1.25 12.86
C GLY A 26 -1.61 -1.64 14.33
N GLN A 27 -0.61 -1.11 15.01
CA GLN A 27 -0.39 -1.40 16.41
C GLN A 27 -1.42 -0.71 17.30
N SER A 28 -1.68 -1.30 18.46
CA SER A 28 -2.58 -0.73 19.44
C SER A 28 -1.90 0.39 20.22
N ARG A 29 -2.68 1.43 20.55
CA ARG A 29 -2.20 2.46 21.45
C ARG A 29 -2.18 1.95 22.89
N GLY A 30 -1.37 2.57 23.75
CA GLY A 30 -1.35 2.26 25.17
C GLY A 30 -2.59 2.77 25.89
N PRO A 31 -2.71 2.49 27.22
CA PRO A 31 -3.85 2.93 28.00
C PRO A 31 -4.02 4.45 28.00
N MET A 32 -5.26 4.92 27.88
CA MET A 32 -5.59 6.35 27.88
C MET A 32 -6.00 6.88 29.27
N ALA A 33 -6.04 5.99 30.27
CA ALA A 33 -6.44 6.29 31.63
C ALA A 33 -5.37 5.83 32.63
N HIS A 34 -5.62 5.98 33.94
CA HIS A 34 -4.74 5.55 35.02
C HIS A 34 -3.32 6.16 34.98
N GLY A 35 -3.21 7.41 34.46
CA GLY A 35 -1.95 8.14 34.42
C GLY A 35 -0.94 7.66 33.38
N SER A 36 -1.30 6.71 32.53
CA SER A 36 -0.41 6.25 31.47
C SER A 36 -0.10 7.34 30.46
N ARG A 37 1.19 7.46 30.09
CA ARG A 37 1.65 8.35 29.02
C ARG A 37 2.05 7.58 27.76
N TYR A 38 1.77 6.28 27.71
CA TYR A 38 2.18 5.37 26.63
C TYR A 38 1.09 5.25 25.58
N HIS A 39 0.72 6.38 24.94
CA HIS A 39 -0.45 6.39 24.05
C HIS A 39 -0.17 5.87 22.64
N ARG A 40 0.84 6.44 21.97
CA ARG A 40 1.12 6.13 20.56
C ARG A 40 2.59 5.75 20.31
N ARG A 41 3.25 5.24 21.32
CA ARG A 41 4.69 4.93 21.26
C ARG A 41 4.95 3.53 20.70
N PRO A 42 6.12 3.29 20.07
CA PRO A 42 6.45 2.00 19.47
C PRO A 42 6.71 0.89 20.49
N GLY A 43 7.11 1.19 21.72
CA GLY A 43 7.40 0.20 22.74
C GLY A 43 8.84 -0.30 22.72
N SER A 44 9.04 -1.56 23.09
CA SER A 44 10.36 -2.16 23.18
C SER A 44 11.10 -2.14 21.85
N MET A 45 12.38 -1.82 21.88
CA MET A 45 13.28 -1.86 20.72
C MET A 45 13.99 -3.21 20.57
N GLY A 46 13.79 -4.12 21.50
CA GLY A 46 14.35 -5.46 21.45
C GLY A 46 15.17 -5.80 22.69
N PRO A 47 15.71 -7.03 22.77
CA PRO A 47 16.51 -7.48 23.90
C PRO A 47 17.90 -6.83 23.93
N VAL A 48 18.56 -6.89 25.08
CA VAL A 48 19.88 -6.27 25.27
C VAL A 48 21.00 -7.03 24.52
N ALA A 49 20.89 -8.34 24.43
CA ALA A 49 21.95 -9.19 23.88
C ALA A 49 22.38 -8.84 22.44
N PRO A 50 21.49 -8.49 21.50
CA PRO A 50 21.89 -8.11 20.15
C PRO A 50 22.65 -6.79 20.04
N ASN A 51 22.61 -5.93 21.02
CA ASN A 51 23.19 -4.57 21.00
C ASN A 51 22.74 -3.69 19.82
N ARG A 52 21.59 -4.01 19.21
CA ARG A 52 21.02 -3.26 18.09
C ARG A 52 19.52 -3.53 17.97
N VAL A 53 18.84 -2.64 17.25
CA VAL A 53 17.46 -2.87 16.83
C VAL A 53 17.50 -3.73 15.56
N PHE A 54 16.73 -4.81 15.54
CA PHE A 54 16.67 -5.69 14.36
C PHE A 54 16.07 -5.00 13.15
N LYS A 55 16.46 -5.47 11.97
CA LYS A 55 15.84 -5.06 10.71
C LYS A 55 14.35 -5.45 10.72
N ASN A 56 13.55 -4.68 9.99
CA ASN A 56 12.10 -4.87 9.89
C ASN A 56 11.34 -4.63 11.21
N LYS A 57 11.97 -4.00 12.20
CA LYS A 57 11.27 -3.54 13.38
C LYS A 57 10.19 -2.50 12.97
N HIS A 58 8.97 -2.69 13.44
CA HIS A 58 7.85 -1.80 13.14
C HIS A 58 8.00 -0.49 13.91
N LEU A 59 8.48 0.52 13.24
CA LEU A 59 8.65 1.86 13.76
C LEU A 59 7.90 2.88 12.92
N ALA A 60 7.75 4.09 13.45
CA ALA A 60 7.19 5.20 12.69
C ALA A 60 8.04 5.48 11.44
N GLY A 61 7.43 6.01 10.41
CA GLY A 61 8.14 6.36 9.19
C GLY A 61 7.18 6.80 8.09
N ARG A 62 7.74 6.99 6.91
CA ARG A 62 6.96 7.40 5.75
C ARG A 62 6.00 6.29 5.34
N MET A 63 4.73 6.67 5.13
CA MET A 63 3.68 5.75 4.70
C MET A 63 3.22 6.12 3.30
N GLY A 64 2.98 5.10 2.46
CA GLY A 64 2.56 5.31 1.09
C GLY A 64 3.69 5.82 0.18
N GLY A 65 3.34 6.27 -1.01
CA GLY A 65 4.31 6.73 -2.00
C GLY A 65 5.20 5.61 -2.55
N ASN A 66 4.83 4.36 -2.36
CA ASN A 66 5.57 3.19 -2.81
C ASN A 66 5.01 2.67 -4.13
N ARG A 67 5.87 2.02 -4.90
CA ARG A 67 5.43 1.30 -6.08
C ARG A 67 4.59 0.08 -5.66
N VAL A 68 3.38 0.00 -6.17
CA VAL A 68 2.43 -1.07 -5.86
C VAL A 68 1.92 -1.66 -7.16
N THR A 69 1.85 -2.99 -7.24
CA THR A 69 1.24 -3.70 -8.36
C THR A 69 0.03 -4.49 -7.86
N ILE A 70 -1.12 -4.24 -8.48
CA ILE A 70 -2.33 -5.02 -8.24
C ILE A 70 -2.48 -5.99 -9.39
N GLN A 71 -2.55 -7.27 -9.08
CA GLN A 71 -2.59 -8.34 -10.08
C GLN A 71 -4.01 -8.79 -10.40
N ASN A 72 -4.19 -9.33 -11.61
CA ASN A 72 -5.41 -10.01 -12.03
C ASN A 72 -6.66 -9.14 -11.98
N LEU A 73 -6.56 -7.91 -12.47
CA LEU A 73 -7.71 -7.04 -12.67
C LEU A 73 -8.33 -7.29 -14.04
N GLU A 74 -9.65 -7.26 -14.11
CA GLU A 74 -10.39 -7.48 -15.36
C GLU A 74 -10.65 -6.16 -16.07
N VAL A 75 -10.40 -6.13 -17.38
CA VAL A 75 -10.78 -5.01 -18.23
C VAL A 75 -12.26 -5.17 -18.60
N VAL A 76 -13.06 -4.19 -18.23
CA VAL A 76 -14.51 -4.21 -18.49
C VAL A 76 -14.81 -3.71 -19.90
N GLN A 77 -14.18 -2.62 -20.32
CA GLN A 77 -14.42 -2.00 -21.61
C GLN A 77 -13.23 -1.16 -22.02
N VAL A 78 -12.99 -1.11 -23.33
CA VAL A 78 -11.99 -0.21 -23.93
C VAL A 78 -12.73 0.76 -24.86
N ILE A 79 -12.48 2.06 -24.72
CA ILE A 79 -13.08 3.11 -25.54
C ILE A 79 -11.97 3.86 -26.27
N PRO A 80 -11.55 3.37 -27.46
CA PRO A 80 -10.41 3.94 -28.19
C PRO A 80 -10.61 5.41 -28.60
N GLU A 81 -11.84 5.80 -28.94
CA GLU A 81 -12.15 7.16 -29.37
C GLU A 81 -11.85 8.20 -28.29
N LYS A 82 -11.96 7.81 -27.04
CA LYS A 82 -11.70 8.68 -25.89
C LYS A 82 -10.37 8.37 -25.21
N ASN A 83 -9.62 7.40 -25.70
CA ASN A 83 -8.39 6.89 -25.05
C ASN A 83 -8.63 6.50 -23.59
N VAL A 84 -9.73 5.77 -23.32
CA VAL A 84 -10.15 5.36 -21.99
C VAL A 84 -10.22 3.85 -21.91
N ILE A 85 -9.79 3.30 -20.80
CA ILE A 85 -9.95 1.89 -20.46
C ILE A 85 -10.62 1.79 -19.09
N LEU A 86 -11.64 0.94 -18.98
CA LEU A 86 -12.36 0.70 -17.73
C LEU A 86 -11.91 -0.61 -17.12
N ILE A 87 -11.40 -0.56 -15.89
CA ILE A 87 -10.90 -1.72 -15.17
C ILE A 87 -11.74 -1.91 -13.91
N LYS A 88 -12.18 -3.16 -13.68
CA LYS A 88 -12.93 -3.50 -12.47
C LYS A 88 -12.00 -3.60 -11.28
N GLY A 89 -12.29 -2.85 -10.22
CA GLY A 89 -11.54 -2.88 -8.98
C GLY A 89 -10.77 -1.60 -8.70
N ASN A 90 -9.74 -1.72 -7.90
CA ASN A 90 -8.94 -0.59 -7.47
C ASN A 90 -7.62 -0.51 -8.23
N VAL A 91 -7.14 0.69 -8.48
CA VAL A 91 -5.81 0.93 -9.04
C VAL A 91 -4.99 1.77 -8.06
N PRO A 92 -3.65 1.60 -8.00
CA PRO A 92 -2.86 2.36 -7.06
C PRO A 92 -2.75 3.84 -7.44
N GLY A 93 -2.69 4.69 -6.43
CA GLY A 93 -2.39 6.10 -6.60
C GLY A 93 -3.58 7.03 -6.50
N ALA A 94 -3.26 8.33 -6.53
CA ALA A 94 -4.25 9.41 -6.52
C ALA A 94 -4.88 9.57 -7.90
N LYS A 95 -5.97 10.32 -7.98
CA LYS A 95 -6.59 10.68 -9.26
C LYS A 95 -5.56 11.39 -10.15
N LYS A 96 -5.58 11.09 -11.44
CA LYS A 96 -4.68 11.64 -12.46
C LYS A 96 -3.22 11.21 -12.31
N SER A 97 -2.95 10.18 -11.52
CA SER A 97 -1.61 9.59 -11.44
C SER A 97 -1.30 8.72 -12.66
N LEU A 98 -0.03 8.65 -13.02
CA LEU A 98 0.44 7.75 -14.06
C LEU A 98 0.45 6.31 -13.54
N ILE A 99 -0.10 5.39 -14.32
CA ILE A 99 -0.05 3.96 -14.03
C ILE A 99 0.46 3.20 -15.23
N THR A 100 1.02 2.01 -14.99
CA THR A 100 1.48 1.10 -16.03
C THR A 100 0.58 -0.13 -16.02
N ILE A 101 -0.01 -0.45 -17.17
CA ILE A 101 -0.89 -1.61 -17.34
C ILE A 101 -0.17 -2.63 -18.20
N LYS A 102 -0.05 -3.86 -17.71
CA LYS A 102 0.56 -4.98 -18.43
C LYS A 102 -0.37 -6.18 -18.44
N SER A 103 -0.19 -7.08 -19.41
CA SER A 103 -0.89 -8.35 -19.39
C SER A 103 -0.57 -9.11 -18.11
N ALA A 104 -1.57 -9.81 -17.55
CA ALA A 104 -1.40 -10.54 -16.31
C ALA A 104 -0.37 -11.66 -16.45
N VAL A 105 0.53 -11.76 -15.50
CA VAL A 105 1.57 -12.80 -15.47
C VAL A 105 1.00 -14.12 -14.98
N LYS A 106 0.10 -14.09 -14.01
CA LYS A 106 -0.41 -15.28 -13.32
C LYS A 106 -1.76 -15.76 -13.85
N ALA A 107 -2.49 -14.94 -14.59
CA ALA A 107 -3.79 -15.34 -15.10
C ALA A 107 -3.61 -16.24 -16.34
N ALA A 108 -4.29 -17.37 -16.35
CA ALA A 108 -4.42 -18.18 -17.54
C ALA A 108 -5.40 -17.50 -18.51
N LYS A 109 -5.04 -17.49 -19.77
CA LYS A 109 -5.95 -17.06 -20.82
C LYS A 109 -6.79 -18.21 -21.32
#